data_d054e2ec39dfc35a349b6a23f91ac826
#
_entry.id   d054e2ec39dfc35a349b6a23f91ac826
#
_cell.length_a   1.000
_cell.length_b   1.000
_cell.length_c   1.000
_cell.angle_alpha   90.00
_cell.angle_beta   90.00
_cell.angle_gamma   90.00
#
_symmetry.space_group_name_H-M   'P 1'
#
loop_
_entity.id
_entity.type
_entity.pdbx_description
1 polymer ?
#
loop_
_entity_poly.entity_id
_entity_poly.type
_entity_poly.pdbx_seq_one_letter_code
_entity_poly.pdbx_strand_id
1 'polypeptide(L)'
;MRICVILEGCYPYVTGGVSSWIHGYIKAMPQHEFVIWAIGADPSMKGKYKYQLPDNVVEVKEIFLSDALRLVPMPEEYNFTEEESQALHDFINCGNPNWEALFDLYNRRQLSPVAFLMSDEFMNLIMNICEDEYPYVAFSDFFHTVRSMLLPVLYILGGEVPKADVYHAIATGYAGVMARMGSWKYNVPFLITEHGIYTREREEEIIRARWVNPAFKKTWVKFFYMLSNAAYEKAVMVTSLFAGARQTQIDMGCDPDKCVYIGNGINYEKFSAVPPKQYNGYIDAGAVLRVAPIKDVKTMLYAFADASQRVPNLRLWIAGPTDDPEYAEECFALVDQLQMKNVTFLGTINVTDYMKDFDFTMLSSISEGMPLAVLESFASGRPCIPTDVGCCRELITKVADDDNFGEAGYCVPPMYPALYADAIVNMATMNEKRYHMAEAGKARVEKYFRHEDMIKRYLEVYDEVFARWQGSASA
;
A
#
# COMPACT_ATOMS: atom_id res chain seq x y z
N MET A 1 24.43 8.46 -3.73
CA MET A 1 23.69 8.19 -4.98
C MET A 1 22.39 8.97 -4.98
N ARG A 2 21.81 9.18 -6.14
CA ARG A 2 20.52 9.83 -6.33
C ARG A 2 19.43 8.78 -6.56
N ILE A 3 18.51 8.66 -5.62
CA ILE A 3 17.45 7.66 -5.59
C ILE A 3 16.12 8.33 -5.96
N CYS A 4 15.44 7.84 -7.01
CA CYS A 4 14.11 8.31 -7.35
C CYS A 4 13.08 7.36 -6.72
N VAL A 5 12.35 7.84 -5.70
CA VAL A 5 11.23 7.10 -5.11
C VAL A 5 9.93 7.45 -5.83
N ILE A 6 9.18 6.43 -6.25
CA ILE A 6 7.94 6.59 -7.02
C ILE A 6 6.77 6.18 -6.15
N LEU A 7 5.82 7.09 -5.99
CA LEU A 7 4.77 7.01 -5.00
C LEU A 7 3.40 7.30 -5.62
N GLU A 8 2.44 6.40 -5.44
CA GLU A 8 1.08 6.51 -5.96
C GLU A 8 0.09 6.79 -4.83
N GLY A 9 -0.60 7.94 -4.89
CA GLY A 9 -1.72 8.29 -4.02
C GLY A 9 -1.41 8.46 -2.52
N CYS A 10 -0.13 8.60 -2.14
CA CYS A 10 0.27 8.66 -0.74
C CYS A 10 1.18 9.86 -0.42
N TYR A 11 2.43 9.65 -0.09
CA TYR A 11 3.40 10.71 0.24
C TYR A 11 3.72 11.59 -0.99
N PRO A 12 3.85 12.93 -0.84
CA PRO A 12 3.79 13.69 0.40
C PRO A 12 2.40 14.27 0.76
N TYR A 13 1.33 13.86 0.09
CA TYR A 13 0.00 14.51 0.17
C TYR A 13 -0.89 13.96 1.27
N VAL A 14 -0.78 12.67 1.58
CA VAL A 14 -1.69 11.96 2.48
C VAL A 14 -0.92 11.42 3.68
N THR A 15 -1.47 11.57 4.88
CA THR A 15 -0.94 10.94 6.09
C THR A 15 -1.38 9.47 6.16
N GLY A 16 -0.47 8.58 6.53
CA GLY A 16 -0.78 7.14 6.62
C GLY A 16 0.48 6.29 6.84
N GLY A 17 0.31 4.98 6.96
CA GLY A 17 1.40 4.05 7.23
C GLY A 17 2.54 4.14 6.21
N VAL A 18 2.23 4.00 4.92
CA VAL A 18 3.23 4.09 3.83
C VAL A 18 3.87 5.48 3.79
N SER A 19 3.08 6.54 3.95
CA SER A 19 3.62 7.91 3.95
C SER A 19 4.55 8.18 5.13
N SER A 20 4.23 7.69 6.31
CA SER A 20 5.09 7.79 7.49
C SER A 20 6.35 6.96 7.34
N TRP A 21 6.22 5.76 6.77
CA TRP A 21 7.33 4.88 6.48
C TRP A 21 8.34 5.54 5.52
N ILE A 22 7.88 6.04 4.36
CA ILE A 22 8.77 6.67 3.37
C ILE A 22 9.40 7.97 3.88
N HIS A 23 8.65 8.76 4.68
CA HIS A 23 9.19 9.94 5.32
C HIS A 23 10.36 9.60 6.27
N GLY A 24 10.17 8.61 7.14
CA GLY A 24 11.22 8.09 8.03
C GLY A 24 12.40 7.49 7.27
N TYR A 25 12.10 6.74 6.19
CA TYR A 25 13.07 6.11 5.31
C TYR A 25 14.02 7.13 4.65
N ILE A 26 13.46 8.17 4.02
CA ILE A 26 14.26 9.25 3.40
C ILE A 26 15.11 9.96 4.46
N LYS A 27 14.51 10.33 5.58
CA LYS A 27 15.18 11.03 6.68
C LYS A 27 16.33 10.22 7.28
N ALA A 28 16.21 8.89 7.32
CA ALA A 28 17.23 8.00 7.89
C ALA A 28 18.44 7.75 6.97
N MET A 29 18.40 8.22 5.72
CA MET A 29 19.47 8.03 4.72
C MET A 29 20.05 9.37 4.22
N PRO A 30 20.60 10.24 5.11
CA PRO A 30 21.08 11.57 4.74
C PRO A 30 22.27 11.56 3.76
N GLN A 31 22.95 10.41 3.59
CA GLN A 31 24.05 10.20 2.64
C GLN A 31 23.58 10.05 1.18
N HIS A 32 22.26 9.94 0.93
CA HIS A 32 21.67 9.83 -0.40
C HIS A 32 20.81 11.05 -0.71
N GLU A 33 20.78 11.44 -1.97
CA GLU A 33 19.84 12.40 -2.51
C GLU A 33 18.56 11.68 -2.95
N PHE A 34 17.42 12.23 -2.62
CA PHE A 34 16.13 11.67 -3.03
C PHE A 34 15.40 12.59 -4.00
N VAL A 35 14.86 11.97 -5.05
CA VAL A 35 13.86 12.58 -5.93
C VAL A 35 12.53 11.90 -5.61
N ILE A 36 11.50 12.66 -5.33
CA ILE A 36 10.15 12.16 -5.19
C ILE A 36 9.43 12.29 -6.52
N TRP A 37 9.00 11.17 -7.10
CA TRP A 37 8.18 11.15 -8.30
C TRP A 37 6.77 10.68 -7.92
N ALA A 38 5.90 11.65 -7.66
CA ALA A 38 4.60 11.44 -7.07
C ALA A 38 3.48 11.39 -8.12
N ILE A 39 2.63 10.39 -8.02
CA ILE A 39 1.40 10.25 -8.81
C ILE A 39 0.23 10.68 -7.92
N GLY A 40 -0.49 11.72 -8.30
CA GLY A 40 -1.70 12.21 -7.63
C GLY A 40 -2.93 12.09 -8.52
N ALA A 41 -4.12 12.09 -7.90
CA ALA A 41 -5.38 12.08 -8.64
C ALA A 41 -5.74 13.47 -9.16
N ASP A 42 -5.62 14.51 -8.34
CA ASP A 42 -6.11 15.87 -8.60
C ASP A 42 -5.00 16.92 -8.48
N PRO A 43 -4.79 17.78 -9.50
CA PRO A 43 -3.79 18.83 -9.49
C PRO A 43 -4.03 19.90 -8.43
N SER A 44 -5.21 19.98 -7.82
CA SER A 44 -5.44 20.86 -6.67
C SER A 44 -4.55 20.53 -5.46
N MET A 45 -3.99 19.31 -5.41
CA MET A 45 -3.06 18.87 -4.38
C MET A 45 -1.62 19.35 -4.61
N LYS A 46 -1.31 19.90 -5.78
CA LYS A 46 0.04 20.31 -6.18
C LYS A 46 0.67 21.25 -5.14
N GLY A 47 1.85 20.88 -4.65
CA GLY A 47 2.61 21.64 -3.66
C GLY A 47 1.98 21.68 -2.26
N LYS A 48 0.85 21.01 -2.00
CA LYS A 48 0.17 20.98 -0.70
C LYS A 48 0.59 19.76 0.11
N TYR A 49 1.83 19.77 0.54
CA TYR A 49 2.40 18.63 1.28
C TYR A 49 1.93 18.59 2.73
N LYS A 50 1.64 17.39 3.22
CA LYS A 50 1.30 17.12 4.62
C LYS A 50 2.53 16.91 5.51
N TYR A 51 3.70 16.77 4.90
CA TYR A 51 4.99 16.56 5.56
C TYR A 51 5.94 17.70 5.24
N GLN A 52 6.77 18.09 6.20
CA GLN A 52 7.96 18.88 5.93
C GLN A 52 8.98 17.94 5.30
N LEU A 53 9.34 18.22 4.05
CA LEU A 53 10.28 17.37 3.33
C LEU A 53 11.65 17.37 3.99
N PRO A 54 12.32 16.21 4.12
CA PRO A 54 13.71 16.12 4.60
C PRO A 54 14.69 16.88 3.69
N ASP A 55 15.79 17.38 4.26
CA ASP A 55 16.77 18.21 3.55
C ASP A 55 17.46 17.49 2.38
N ASN A 56 17.50 16.16 2.40
CA ASN A 56 18.06 15.33 1.34
C ASN A 56 17.07 15.02 0.20
N VAL A 57 15.86 15.58 0.22
CA VAL A 57 14.96 15.61 -0.94
C VAL A 57 15.35 16.77 -1.84
N VAL A 58 15.94 16.46 -2.98
CA VAL A 58 16.48 17.46 -3.92
C VAL A 58 15.49 17.89 -5.00
N GLU A 59 14.46 17.08 -5.27
CA GLU A 59 13.46 17.34 -6.29
C GLU A 59 12.13 16.65 -5.95
N VAL A 60 11.00 17.30 -6.30
CA VAL A 60 9.67 16.67 -6.29
C VAL A 60 9.07 16.86 -7.68
N LYS A 61 8.87 15.75 -8.38
CA LYS A 61 8.19 15.69 -9.67
C LYS A 61 6.78 15.16 -9.47
N GLU A 62 5.78 15.91 -9.89
CA GLU A 62 4.38 15.61 -9.65
C GLU A 62 3.67 15.31 -10.97
N ILE A 63 2.90 14.22 -11.03
CA ILE A 63 2.01 13.86 -12.14
C ILE A 63 0.61 13.72 -11.58
N PHE A 64 -0.36 14.42 -12.17
CA PHE A 64 -1.77 14.30 -11.79
C PHE A 64 -2.56 13.66 -12.92
N LEU A 65 -3.16 12.48 -12.65
CA LEU A 65 -3.81 11.69 -13.69
C LEU A 65 -5.00 12.41 -14.34
N SER A 66 -5.70 13.27 -13.60
CA SER A 66 -6.81 14.06 -14.16
C SER A 66 -6.36 15.13 -15.16
N ASP A 67 -5.08 15.50 -15.19
CA ASP A 67 -4.57 16.41 -16.22
C ASP A 67 -4.61 15.79 -17.61
N ALA A 68 -4.59 14.46 -17.71
CA ALA A 68 -4.78 13.75 -18.97
C ALA A 68 -6.11 14.11 -19.66
N LEU A 69 -7.15 14.43 -18.89
CA LEU A 69 -8.48 14.83 -19.41
C LEU A 69 -8.50 16.26 -19.99
N ARG A 70 -7.46 17.05 -19.70
CA ARG A 70 -7.33 18.45 -20.17
C ARG A 70 -6.49 18.59 -21.43
N LEU A 71 -5.87 17.49 -21.88
CA LEU A 71 -5.10 17.49 -23.11
C LEU A 71 -6.02 17.77 -24.29
N VAL A 72 -5.57 18.69 -25.16
CA VAL A 72 -6.28 19.03 -26.41
C VAL A 72 -5.72 18.14 -27.51
N PRO A 73 -6.56 17.38 -28.22
CA PRO A 73 -6.09 16.57 -29.33
C PRO A 73 -5.57 17.49 -30.45
N MET A 74 -4.39 17.20 -30.97
CA MET A 74 -3.91 17.75 -32.22
C MET A 74 -3.96 16.61 -33.26
N PRO A 75 -4.53 16.81 -34.43
CA PRO A 75 -4.55 15.78 -35.48
C PRO A 75 -3.11 15.35 -35.80
N GLU A 76 -2.84 14.08 -35.73
CA GLU A 76 -1.58 13.45 -36.09
C GLU A 76 -1.86 12.27 -36.99
N GLU A 77 -1.02 12.09 -38.02
CA GLU A 77 -1.03 10.87 -38.82
C GLU A 77 -0.02 9.89 -38.23
N TYR A 78 -0.45 8.66 -38.02
CA TYR A 78 0.38 7.62 -37.42
C TYR A 78 0.80 6.61 -38.48
N ASN A 79 2.10 6.37 -38.57
CA ASN A 79 2.69 5.29 -39.34
C ASN A 79 3.43 4.40 -38.36
N PHE A 80 2.73 3.43 -37.78
CA PHE A 80 3.32 2.46 -36.89
C PHE A 80 4.01 1.35 -37.65
N THR A 81 5.17 0.91 -37.16
CA THR A 81 5.79 -0.33 -37.60
C THR A 81 4.92 -1.52 -37.15
N GLU A 82 5.18 -2.72 -37.69
CA GLU A 82 4.49 -3.94 -37.29
C GLU A 82 4.70 -4.23 -35.78
N GLU A 83 5.92 -4.01 -35.27
CA GLU A 83 6.27 -4.17 -33.85
C GLU A 83 5.51 -3.17 -32.96
N GLU A 84 5.42 -1.91 -33.35
CA GLU A 84 4.67 -0.88 -32.63
C GLU A 84 3.16 -1.18 -32.62
N SER A 85 2.62 -1.60 -33.76
CA SER A 85 1.22 -2.00 -33.89
C SER A 85 0.89 -3.20 -32.99
N GLN A 86 1.77 -4.20 -32.97
CA GLN A 86 1.60 -5.35 -32.09
C GLN A 86 1.71 -4.95 -30.60
N ALA A 87 2.65 -4.08 -30.24
CA ALA A 87 2.79 -3.58 -28.87
C ALA A 87 1.53 -2.82 -28.41
N LEU A 88 0.96 -1.98 -29.26
CA LEU A 88 -0.30 -1.27 -29.00
C LEU A 88 -1.50 -2.24 -28.90
N HIS A 89 -1.59 -3.24 -29.79
CA HIS A 89 -2.63 -4.28 -29.74
C HIS A 89 -2.57 -5.04 -28.40
N ASP A 90 -1.39 -5.53 -28.02
CA ASP A 90 -1.21 -6.31 -26.80
C ASP A 90 -1.47 -5.46 -25.54
N PHE A 91 -1.12 -4.16 -25.60
CA PHE A 91 -1.42 -3.23 -24.50
C PHE A 91 -2.93 -2.99 -24.35
N ILE A 92 -3.68 -2.80 -25.45
CA ILE A 92 -5.13 -2.60 -25.45
C ILE A 92 -5.84 -3.86 -24.92
N ASN A 93 -5.36 -5.02 -25.34
CA ASN A 93 -5.94 -6.32 -24.96
C ASN A 93 -5.48 -6.84 -23.58
N CYS A 94 -4.74 -6.01 -22.83
CA CYS A 94 -4.15 -6.36 -21.53
C CYS A 94 -3.32 -7.66 -21.59
N GLY A 95 -2.56 -7.84 -22.68
CA GLY A 95 -1.67 -8.96 -22.92
C GLY A 95 -0.26 -8.75 -22.32
N ASN A 96 0.75 -9.08 -23.11
CA ASN A 96 2.15 -8.84 -22.75
C ASN A 96 2.83 -7.91 -23.78
N PRO A 97 2.59 -6.59 -23.71
CA PRO A 97 3.08 -5.65 -24.71
C PRO A 97 4.60 -5.48 -24.65
N ASN A 98 5.21 -5.16 -25.78
CA ASN A 98 6.57 -4.65 -25.80
C ASN A 98 6.60 -3.24 -25.22
N TRP A 99 6.94 -3.13 -23.92
CA TRP A 99 6.96 -1.89 -23.17
C TRP A 99 8.01 -0.91 -23.68
N GLU A 100 9.15 -1.40 -24.16
CA GLU A 100 10.22 -0.58 -24.73
C GLU A 100 9.75 0.14 -26.00
N ALA A 101 8.95 -0.51 -26.85
CA ALA A 101 8.30 0.12 -28.00
C ALA A 101 7.29 1.20 -27.56
N LEU A 102 6.50 0.94 -26.51
CA LEU A 102 5.57 1.94 -25.96
C LEU A 102 6.34 3.14 -25.34
N PHE A 103 7.46 2.92 -24.67
CA PHE A 103 8.30 4.00 -24.15
C PHE A 103 8.92 4.81 -25.28
N ASP A 104 9.33 4.18 -26.38
CA ASP A 104 9.83 4.90 -27.56
C ASP A 104 8.75 5.79 -28.15
N LEU A 105 7.56 5.28 -28.37
CA LEU A 105 6.42 6.02 -28.91
C LEU A 105 6.06 7.23 -28.04
N TYR A 106 5.80 7.02 -26.77
CA TYR A 106 5.22 8.08 -25.92
C TYR A 106 6.26 8.94 -25.20
N ASN A 107 7.42 8.40 -24.82
CA ASN A 107 8.46 9.18 -24.13
C ASN A 107 9.50 9.78 -25.06
N ARG A 108 10.03 9.01 -26.02
CA ARG A 108 11.06 9.54 -26.94
C ARG A 108 10.46 10.31 -28.11
N ARG A 109 9.46 9.74 -28.78
CA ARG A 109 8.81 10.38 -29.93
C ARG A 109 7.68 11.35 -29.53
N GLN A 110 7.27 11.37 -28.25
CA GLN A 110 6.28 12.29 -27.68
C GLN A 110 4.91 12.23 -28.39
N LEU A 111 4.45 11.01 -28.76
CA LEU A 111 3.11 10.84 -29.29
C LEU A 111 2.06 11.38 -28.30
N SER A 112 1.08 12.12 -28.85
CA SER A 112 -0.04 12.62 -28.04
C SER A 112 -0.99 11.48 -27.64
N PRO A 113 -1.16 11.21 -26.34
CA PRO A 113 -2.08 10.17 -25.87
C PRO A 113 -3.52 10.38 -26.37
N VAL A 114 -3.99 11.63 -26.34
CA VAL A 114 -5.38 11.97 -26.71
C VAL A 114 -5.55 11.91 -28.23
N ALA A 115 -4.58 12.38 -29.02
CA ALA A 115 -4.65 12.29 -30.47
C ALA A 115 -4.68 10.82 -30.92
N PHE A 116 -3.83 9.95 -30.32
CA PHE A 116 -3.87 8.50 -30.58
C PHE A 116 -5.24 7.89 -30.26
N LEU A 117 -5.78 8.14 -29.05
CA LEU A 117 -7.09 7.60 -28.63
C LEU A 117 -8.30 8.16 -29.42
N MET A 118 -8.06 9.08 -30.36
CA MET A 118 -9.06 9.64 -31.28
C MET A 118 -8.73 9.32 -32.75
N SER A 119 -7.68 8.56 -33.02
CA SER A 119 -7.22 8.25 -34.38
C SER A 119 -8.00 7.07 -34.98
N ASP A 120 -7.96 6.98 -36.31
CA ASP A 120 -8.53 5.86 -37.05
C ASP A 120 -7.78 4.56 -36.74
N GLU A 121 -6.48 4.64 -36.48
CA GLU A 121 -5.65 3.48 -36.09
C GLU A 121 -6.11 2.88 -34.75
N PHE A 122 -6.35 3.72 -33.75
CA PHE A 122 -6.92 3.26 -32.49
C PHE A 122 -8.31 2.68 -32.68
N MET A 123 -9.17 3.36 -33.46
CA MET A 123 -10.52 2.90 -33.73
C MET A 123 -10.51 1.51 -34.40
N ASN A 124 -9.66 1.30 -35.38
CA ASN A 124 -9.54 0.00 -36.08
C ASN A 124 -9.06 -1.10 -35.13
N LEU A 125 -8.06 -0.81 -34.25
CA LEU A 125 -7.56 -1.77 -33.27
C LEU A 125 -8.66 -2.21 -32.30
N ILE A 126 -9.39 -1.25 -31.73
CA ILE A 126 -10.42 -1.59 -30.72
C ILE A 126 -11.67 -2.23 -31.34
N MET A 127 -12.01 -1.91 -32.61
CA MET A 127 -13.11 -2.59 -33.30
C MET A 127 -12.83 -4.08 -33.46
N ASN A 128 -11.61 -4.43 -33.92
CA ASN A 128 -11.20 -5.82 -34.08
C ASN A 128 -11.25 -6.58 -32.76
N ILE A 129 -10.66 -6.00 -31.69
CA ILE A 129 -10.67 -6.61 -30.35
C ILE A 129 -12.09 -6.75 -29.81
N CYS A 130 -12.96 -5.75 -30.04
CA CYS A 130 -14.36 -5.80 -29.60
C CYS A 130 -15.16 -6.91 -30.31
N GLU A 131 -14.99 -7.08 -31.61
CA GLU A 131 -15.65 -8.13 -32.40
C GLU A 131 -15.19 -9.52 -31.95
N ASP A 132 -13.88 -9.70 -31.67
CA ASP A 132 -13.31 -11.00 -31.34
C ASP A 132 -13.61 -11.41 -29.89
N GLU A 133 -13.43 -10.50 -28.92
CA GLU A 133 -13.48 -10.84 -27.49
C GLU A 133 -14.76 -10.39 -26.77
N TYR A 134 -15.46 -9.38 -27.31
CA TYR A 134 -16.64 -8.78 -26.66
C TYR A 134 -17.88 -8.70 -27.58
N PRO A 135 -18.25 -9.77 -28.34
CA PRO A 135 -19.30 -9.72 -29.38
C PRO A 135 -20.71 -9.40 -28.85
N TYR A 136 -20.93 -9.49 -27.53
CA TYR A 136 -22.23 -9.26 -26.89
C TYR A 136 -22.30 -7.94 -26.10
N VAL A 137 -21.28 -7.07 -26.23
CA VAL A 137 -21.21 -5.78 -25.52
C VAL A 137 -21.40 -4.64 -26.53
N ALA A 138 -22.03 -3.57 -26.10
CA ALA A 138 -22.13 -2.37 -26.94
C ALA A 138 -20.73 -1.80 -27.20
N PHE A 139 -20.38 -1.56 -28.46
CA PHE A 139 -19.08 -1.02 -28.84
C PHE A 139 -18.74 0.30 -28.11
N SER A 140 -19.74 1.18 -27.92
CA SER A 140 -19.57 2.41 -27.16
C SER A 140 -19.08 2.19 -25.73
N ASP A 141 -19.61 1.18 -25.04
CA ASP A 141 -19.23 0.87 -23.66
C ASP A 141 -17.80 0.31 -23.62
N PHE A 142 -17.45 -0.53 -24.59
CA PHE A 142 -16.09 -1.04 -24.74
C PHE A 142 -15.10 0.10 -25.03
N PHE A 143 -15.40 0.96 -26.01
CA PHE A 143 -14.59 2.12 -26.38
C PHE A 143 -14.29 3.02 -25.16
N HIS A 144 -15.34 3.42 -24.43
CA HIS A 144 -15.16 4.28 -23.27
C HIS A 144 -14.40 3.60 -22.14
N THR A 145 -14.59 2.32 -21.93
CA THR A 145 -13.86 1.53 -20.93
C THR A 145 -12.37 1.47 -21.26
N VAL A 146 -12.02 1.04 -22.48
CA VAL A 146 -10.62 0.96 -22.91
C VAL A 146 -9.96 2.31 -22.85
N ARG A 147 -10.61 3.36 -23.36
CA ARG A 147 -10.08 4.72 -23.30
C ARG A 147 -9.81 5.17 -21.87
N SER A 148 -10.69 4.89 -20.92
CA SER A 148 -10.52 5.26 -19.53
C SER A 148 -9.39 4.48 -18.82
N MET A 149 -9.11 3.26 -19.26
CA MET A 149 -7.97 2.46 -18.78
C MET A 149 -6.64 2.97 -19.34
N LEU A 150 -6.59 3.22 -20.64
CA LEU A 150 -5.33 3.54 -21.32
C LEU A 150 -4.86 4.96 -21.10
N LEU A 151 -5.77 5.95 -21.09
CA LEU A 151 -5.40 7.36 -21.03
C LEU A 151 -4.46 7.73 -19.88
N PRO A 152 -4.68 7.28 -18.63
CA PRO A 152 -3.76 7.56 -17.53
C PRO A 152 -2.35 7.00 -17.76
N VAL A 153 -2.24 5.77 -18.28
CA VAL A 153 -0.92 5.15 -18.56
C VAL A 153 -0.21 5.90 -19.66
N LEU A 154 -0.87 6.12 -20.79
CA LEU A 154 -0.26 6.83 -21.93
C LEU A 154 0.18 8.25 -21.54
N TYR A 155 -0.59 8.93 -20.68
CA TYR A 155 -0.22 10.23 -20.13
C TYR A 155 1.05 10.13 -19.27
N ILE A 156 1.17 9.12 -18.41
CA ILE A 156 2.37 8.87 -17.61
C ILE A 156 3.57 8.61 -18.54
N LEU A 157 3.41 7.79 -19.58
CA LEU A 157 4.49 7.46 -20.51
C LEU A 157 5.03 8.68 -21.25
N GLY A 158 4.17 9.66 -21.57
CA GLY A 158 4.58 10.94 -22.19
C GLY A 158 5.26 11.92 -21.21
N GLY A 159 5.26 11.59 -19.92
CA GLY A 159 5.78 12.47 -18.86
C GLY A 159 7.31 12.61 -18.87
N GLU A 160 7.78 13.69 -18.26
CA GLU A 160 9.21 13.90 -18.05
C GLU A 160 9.73 12.98 -16.95
N VAL A 161 10.78 12.22 -17.26
CA VAL A 161 11.42 11.26 -16.34
C VAL A 161 12.54 11.97 -15.58
N PRO A 162 12.49 12.06 -14.24
CA PRO A 162 13.58 12.65 -13.45
C PRO A 162 14.83 11.78 -13.53
N LYS A 163 16.00 12.41 -13.59
CA LYS A 163 17.27 11.66 -13.65
C LYS A 163 17.65 11.13 -12.26
N ALA A 164 17.98 9.85 -12.19
CA ALA A 164 18.41 9.19 -10.98
C ALA A 164 19.44 8.09 -11.28
N ASP A 165 20.14 7.60 -10.25
CA ASP A 165 21.05 6.45 -10.34
C ASP A 165 20.30 5.12 -10.17
N VAL A 166 19.16 5.16 -9.46
CA VAL A 166 18.26 4.03 -9.22
C VAL A 166 16.82 4.51 -9.04
N TYR A 167 15.87 3.73 -9.57
CA TYR A 167 14.45 3.97 -9.31
C TYR A 167 13.93 2.97 -8.28
N HIS A 168 13.14 3.46 -7.32
CA HIS A 168 12.52 2.65 -6.28
C HIS A 168 11.01 2.90 -6.26
N ALA A 169 10.24 2.00 -6.87
CA ALA A 169 8.79 2.05 -6.83
C ALA A 169 8.25 1.50 -5.50
N ILE A 170 7.33 2.22 -4.88
CA ILE A 170 6.73 1.81 -3.59
C ILE A 170 5.42 1.02 -3.79
N ALA A 171 5.15 0.65 -5.01
CA ALA A 171 4.11 -0.27 -5.45
C ALA A 171 4.44 -0.77 -6.85
N THR A 172 3.76 -1.79 -7.31
CA THR A 172 3.67 -2.13 -8.74
C THR A 172 2.72 -1.17 -9.48
N GLY A 173 1.96 -1.60 -10.46
CA GLY A 173 0.99 -0.75 -11.16
C GLY A 173 1.64 0.44 -11.86
N TYR A 174 1.07 1.63 -11.72
CA TYR A 174 1.60 2.85 -12.35
C TYR A 174 3.01 3.19 -11.89
N ALA A 175 3.28 3.08 -10.61
CA ALA A 175 4.61 3.35 -10.03
C ALA A 175 5.68 2.40 -10.58
N GLY A 176 5.35 1.11 -10.70
CA GLY A 176 6.25 0.10 -11.28
C GLY A 176 6.55 0.34 -12.76
N VAL A 177 5.54 0.71 -13.56
CA VAL A 177 5.73 1.07 -14.97
C VAL A 177 6.62 2.30 -15.12
N MET A 178 6.45 3.32 -14.26
CA MET A 178 7.31 4.51 -14.25
C MET A 178 8.76 4.16 -13.88
N ALA A 179 8.97 3.26 -12.91
CA ALA A 179 10.30 2.78 -12.57
C ALA A 179 10.98 2.06 -13.74
N ARG A 180 10.24 1.17 -14.42
CA ARG A 180 10.70 0.49 -15.65
C ARG A 180 11.06 1.50 -16.74
N MET A 181 10.22 2.52 -16.97
CA MET A 181 10.48 3.58 -17.94
C MET A 181 11.73 4.40 -17.59
N GLY A 182 11.92 4.73 -16.32
CA GLY A 182 13.12 5.43 -15.85
C GLY A 182 14.39 4.60 -16.06
N SER A 183 14.34 3.32 -15.70
CA SER A 183 15.38 2.33 -15.92
C SER A 183 15.75 2.22 -17.42
N TRP A 184 14.75 2.09 -18.30
CA TRP A 184 14.95 2.06 -19.75
C TRP A 184 15.60 3.34 -20.27
N LYS A 185 15.10 4.52 -19.84
CA LYS A 185 15.57 5.81 -20.37
C LYS A 185 17.02 6.12 -20.02
N TYR A 186 17.45 5.81 -18.81
CA TYR A 186 18.77 6.15 -18.29
C TYR A 186 19.71 4.96 -18.13
N ASN A 187 19.25 3.75 -18.48
CA ASN A 187 20.00 2.49 -18.35
C ASN A 187 20.56 2.30 -16.93
N VAL A 188 19.68 2.38 -15.93
CA VAL A 188 19.99 2.23 -14.51
C VAL A 188 19.04 1.20 -13.87
N PRO A 189 19.41 0.56 -12.74
CA PRO A 189 18.54 -0.43 -12.12
C PRO A 189 17.29 0.19 -11.52
N PHE A 190 16.27 -0.68 -11.32
CA PHE A 190 15.14 -0.35 -10.46
C PHE A 190 14.74 -1.52 -9.57
N LEU A 191 14.13 -1.18 -8.44
CA LEU A 191 13.56 -2.13 -7.49
C LEU A 191 12.15 -1.71 -7.09
N ILE A 192 11.43 -2.64 -6.47
CA ILE A 192 10.05 -2.45 -6.02
C ILE A 192 9.95 -2.81 -4.54
N THR A 193 9.25 -2.02 -3.75
CA THR A 193 8.76 -2.40 -2.42
C THR A 193 7.25 -2.38 -2.41
N GLU A 194 6.60 -3.50 -2.10
CA GLU A 194 5.16 -3.56 -1.92
C GLU A 194 4.79 -3.62 -0.44
N HIS A 195 4.05 -2.62 0.02
CA HIS A 195 3.50 -2.58 1.38
C HIS A 195 2.20 -3.39 1.52
N GLY A 196 1.46 -3.53 0.44
CA GLY A 196 0.35 -4.42 0.19
C GLY A 196 0.50 -5.01 -1.21
N ILE A 197 -0.25 -6.04 -1.54
CA ILE A 197 -0.23 -6.61 -2.90
C ILE A 197 -1.15 -5.80 -3.79
N TYR A 198 -0.55 -4.93 -4.61
CA TYR A 198 -1.25 -3.94 -5.44
C TYR A 198 -2.36 -4.56 -6.29
N THR A 199 -2.09 -5.66 -6.98
CA THR A 199 -3.05 -6.35 -7.83
C THR A 199 -4.28 -6.84 -7.05
N ARG A 200 -4.10 -7.38 -5.84
CA ARG A 200 -5.20 -7.82 -4.97
C ARG A 200 -6.05 -6.65 -4.50
N GLU A 201 -5.42 -5.56 -4.10
CA GLU A 201 -6.11 -4.36 -3.66
C GLU A 201 -6.95 -3.76 -4.81
N ARG A 202 -6.37 -3.68 -6.01
CA ARG A 202 -7.10 -3.23 -7.22
C ARG A 202 -8.23 -4.17 -7.61
N GLU A 203 -8.02 -5.49 -7.55
CA GLU A 203 -9.06 -6.48 -7.83
C GLU A 203 -10.25 -6.32 -6.87
N GLU A 204 -10.02 -6.22 -5.57
CA GLU A 204 -11.07 -6.00 -4.58
C GLU A 204 -11.82 -4.68 -4.83
N GLU A 205 -11.09 -3.61 -5.13
CA GLU A 205 -11.67 -2.31 -5.46
C GLU A 205 -12.58 -2.41 -6.71
N ILE A 206 -12.12 -3.03 -7.79
CA ILE A 206 -12.88 -3.18 -9.03
C ILE A 206 -14.10 -4.07 -8.82
N ILE A 207 -13.98 -5.16 -8.04
CA ILE A 207 -15.12 -6.03 -7.75
C ILE A 207 -16.22 -5.26 -7.02
N ARG A 208 -15.87 -4.39 -6.08
CA ARG A 208 -16.81 -3.57 -5.29
C ARG A 208 -17.28 -2.31 -6.02
N ALA A 209 -16.55 -1.85 -7.05
CA ALA A 209 -16.81 -0.61 -7.75
C ALA A 209 -18.19 -0.65 -8.46
N ARG A 210 -19.03 0.36 -8.18
CA ARG A 210 -20.34 0.56 -8.83
C ARG A 210 -20.22 1.29 -10.17
N TRP A 211 -19.15 2.06 -10.36
CA TRP A 211 -18.87 2.83 -11.57
C TRP A 211 -18.32 1.96 -12.72
N VAL A 212 -17.80 0.77 -12.43
CA VAL A 212 -17.32 -0.18 -13.43
C VAL A 212 -18.48 -1.02 -13.93
N ASN A 213 -18.73 -0.97 -15.25
CA ASN A 213 -19.70 -1.87 -15.88
C ASN A 213 -19.30 -3.33 -15.60
N PRO A 214 -20.21 -4.17 -15.07
CA PRO A 214 -19.92 -5.56 -14.71
C PRO A 214 -19.26 -6.38 -15.83
N ALA A 215 -19.60 -6.12 -17.10
CA ALA A 215 -19.01 -6.81 -18.26
C ALA A 215 -17.50 -6.59 -18.38
N PHE A 216 -16.96 -5.48 -17.84
CA PHE A 216 -15.56 -5.10 -17.97
C PHE A 216 -14.74 -5.22 -16.67
N LYS A 217 -15.34 -5.70 -15.58
CA LYS A 217 -14.60 -5.89 -14.33
C LYS A 217 -13.37 -6.79 -14.51
N LYS A 218 -13.53 -7.89 -15.23
CA LYS A 218 -12.42 -8.79 -15.57
C LYS A 218 -11.33 -8.11 -16.39
N THR A 219 -11.70 -7.24 -17.31
CA THR A 219 -10.75 -6.49 -18.16
C THR A 219 -9.95 -5.50 -17.33
N TRP A 220 -10.60 -4.76 -16.41
CA TRP A 220 -9.92 -3.88 -15.46
C TRP A 220 -8.93 -4.64 -14.56
N VAL A 221 -9.32 -5.81 -14.07
CA VAL A 221 -8.43 -6.66 -13.27
C VAL A 221 -7.21 -7.10 -14.10
N LYS A 222 -7.43 -7.64 -15.30
CA LYS A 222 -6.35 -8.00 -16.23
C LYS A 222 -5.38 -6.82 -16.50
N PHE A 223 -5.94 -5.62 -16.66
CA PHE A 223 -5.15 -4.40 -16.88
C PHE A 223 -4.18 -4.13 -15.74
N PHE A 224 -4.63 -4.16 -14.50
CA PHE A 224 -3.74 -3.96 -13.35
C PHE A 224 -2.72 -5.08 -13.17
N TYR A 225 -3.08 -6.33 -13.51
CA TYR A 225 -2.13 -7.44 -13.56
C TYR A 225 -1.05 -7.22 -14.63
N MET A 226 -1.43 -6.76 -15.82
CA MET A 226 -0.48 -6.41 -16.89
C MET A 226 0.54 -5.35 -16.44
N LEU A 227 0.08 -4.27 -15.77
CA LEU A 227 0.98 -3.23 -15.26
C LEU A 227 1.95 -3.78 -14.20
N SER A 228 1.45 -4.64 -13.31
CA SER A 228 2.29 -5.24 -12.26
C SER A 228 3.31 -6.23 -12.82
N ASN A 229 2.88 -7.06 -13.79
CA ASN A 229 3.79 -8.00 -14.47
C ASN A 229 4.88 -7.26 -15.24
N ALA A 230 4.56 -6.13 -15.86
CA ALA A 230 5.56 -5.27 -16.51
C ALA A 230 6.66 -4.84 -15.56
N ALA A 231 6.30 -4.54 -14.31
CA ALA A 231 7.25 -4.15 -13.29
C ALA A 231 8.07 -5.35 -12.77
N TYR A 232 7.43 -6.48 -12.44
CA TYR A 232 8.09 -7.69 -11.96
C TYR A 232 9.10 -8.25 -12.98
N GLU A 233 8.76 -8.22 -14.26
CA GLU A 233 9.62 -8.75 -15.35
C GLU A 233 11.02 -8.14 -15.32
N LYS A 234 11.14 -6.83 -15.17
CA LYS A 234 12.40 -6.08 -15.31
C LYS A 234 12.99 -5.58 -14.00
N ALA A 235 12.25 -5.60 -12.90
CA ALA A 235 12.82 -5.26 -11.60
C ALA A 235 14.02 -6.15 -11.27
N VAL A 236 15.08 -5.54 -10.74
CA VAL A 236 16.28 -6.28 -10.27
C VAL A 236 15.96 -6.99 -8.96
N MET A 237 15.13 -6.35 -8.12
CA MET A 237 14.69 -6.90 -6.84
C MET A 237 13.26 -6.42 -6.54
N VAL A 238 12.49 -7.30 -5.90
CA VAL A 238 11.13 -7.01 -5.42
C VAL A 238 11.09 -7.33 -3.94
N THR A 239 10.76 -6.36 -3.12
CA THR A 239 10.66 -6.55 -1.67
C THR A 239 9.22 -6.51 -1.20
N SER A 240 8.91 -7.29 -0.18
CA SER A 240 7.63 -7.32 0.52
C SER A 240 7.86 -7.32 2.03
N LEU A 241 6.78 -7.12 2.81
CA LEU A 241 6.91 -6.91 4.26
C LEU A 241 7.00 -8.21 5.07
N PHE A 242 6.57 -9.35 4.53
CA PHE A 242 6.55 -10.64 5.24
C PHE A 242 6.54 -11.81 4.25
N ALA A 243 6.82 -13.02 4.75
CA ALA A 243 6.99 -14.22 3.92
C ALA A 243 5.75 -14.56 3.09
N GLY A 244 4.55 -14.42 3.64
CA GLY A 244 3.30 -14.67 2.91
C GLY A 244 3.07 -13.70 1.75
N ALA A 245 3.45 -12.42 1.89
CA ALA A 245 3.39 -11.46 0.79
C ALA A 245 4.42 -11.80 -0.30
N ARG A 246 5.64 -12.21 0.08
CA ARG A 246 6.65 -12.73 -0.85
C ARG A 246 6.11 -13.90 -1.67
N GLN A 247 5.46 -14.87 -1.01
CA GLN A 247 4.87 -16.01 -1.71
C GLN A 247 3.77 -15.56 -2.69
N THR A 248 2.94 -14.61 -2.29
CA THR A 248 1.91 -14.05 -3.18
C THR A 248 2.52 -13.37 -4.42
N GLN A 249 3.64 -12.64 -4.28
CA GLN A 249 4.36 -12.05 -5.42
C GLN A 249 4.84 -13.13 -6.39
N ILE A 250 5.38 -14.24 -5.89
CA ILE A 250 5.81 -15.40 -6.69
C ILE A 250 4.63 -16.03 -7.41
N ASP A 251 3.52 -16.25 -6.71
CA ASP A 251 2.30 -16.84 -7.28
C ASP A 251 1.68 -15.95 -8.38
N MET A 252 1.95 -14.64 -8.33
CA MET A 252 1.56 -13.66 -9.33
C MET A 252 2.56 -13.50 -10.50
N GLY A 253 3.60 -14.32 -10.54
CA GLY A 253 4.54 -14.40 -11.66
C GLY A 253 5.86 -13.65 -11.44
N CYS A 254 6.13 -13.12 -10.24
CA CYS A 254 7.45 -12.58 -9.93
C CYS A 254 8.45 -13.72 -9.78
N ASP A 255 9.65 -13.55 -10.36
CA ASP A 255 10.75 -14.50 -10.23
C ASP A 255 11.14 -14.67 -8.75
N PRO A 256 11.13 -15.90 -8.20
CA PRO A 256 11.49 -16.18 -6.81
C PRO A 256 12.87 -15.64 -6.40
N ASP A 257 13.85 -15.62 -7.33
CA ASP A 257 15.21 -15.16 -7.07
C ASP A 257 15.32 -13.63 -6.92
N LYS A 258 14.29 -12.91 -7.36
CA LYS A 258 14.16 -11.46 -7.17
C LYS A 258 13.41 -11.09 -5.90
N CYS A 259 12.62 -12.02 -5.35
CA CYS A 259 11.72 -11.75 -4.22
C CYS A 259 12.41 -11.88 -2.87
N VAL A 260 12.44 -10.79 -2.12
CA VAL A 260 13.00 -10.72 -0.76
C VAL A 260 11.94 -10.12 0.17
N TYR A 261 11.83 -10.58 1.41
CA TYR A 261 11.02 -9.86 2.37
C TYR A 261 11.88 -9.05 3.34
N ILE A 262 11.40 -7.82 3.64
CA ILE A 262 12.01 -6.90 4.59
C ILE A 262 10.87 -6.32 5.42
N GLY A 263 10.79 -6.73 6.69
CA GLY A 263 9.74 -6.28 7.58
C GLY A 263 9.83 -4.78 7.87
N ASN A 264 8.70 -4.18 8.21
CA ASN A 264 8.68 -2.81 8.71
C ASN A 264 9.47 -2.70 10.01
N GLY A 265 10.15 -1.56 10.19
CA GLY A 265 10.78 -1.18 11.43
C GLY A 265 10.10 0.03 12.06
N ILE A 266 10.09 0.08 13.38
CA ILE A 266 9.61 1.25 14.14
C ILE A 266 10.69 1.82 15.04
N ASN A 267 10.52 3.07 15.47
CA ASN A 267 11.39 3.67 16.46
C ASN A 267 11.14 3.03 17.83
N TYR A 268 11.87 1.95 18.11
CA TYR A 268 11.71 1.17 19.34
C TYR A 268 11.95 2.02 20.60
N GLU A 269 12.98 2.86 20.63
CA GLU A 269 13.32 3.71 21.77
C GLU A 269 12.18 4.65 22.13
N LYS A 270 11.55 5.25 21.13
CA LYS A 270 10.40 6.14 21.34
C LYS A 270 9.23 5.43 22.02
N PHE A 271 8.87 4.23 21.54
CA PHE A 271 7.70 3.51 22.04
C PHE A 271 8.00 2.72 23.32
N SER A 272 9.20 2.16 23.46
CA SER A 272 9.61 1.43 24.67
C SER A 272 9.77 2.35 25.91
N ALA A 273 9.93 3.65 25.69
CA ALA A 273 9.95 4.65 26.75
C ALA A 273 8.55 4.98 27.31
N VAL A 274 7.48 4.54 26.68
CA VAL A 274 6.11 4.74 27.20
C VAL A 274 5.94 4.00 28.52
N PRO A 275 5.59 4.69 29.62
CA PRO A 275 5.48 4.06 30.93
C PRO A 275 4.31 3.05 30.96
N PRO A 276 4.38 2.03 31.82
CA PRO A 276 3.27 1.14 32.05
C PRO A 276 2.05 1.92 32.57
N LYS A 277 0.85 1.42 32.19
CA LYS A 277 -0.39 2.02 32.67
C LYS A 277 -0.47 1.96 34.19
N GLN A 278 -0.85 3.08 34.80
CA GLN A 278 -1.20 3.11 36.22
C GLN A 278 -2.66 2.68 36.41
N TYR A 279 -2.89 1.78 37.36
CA TYR A 279 -4.23 1.30 37.65
C TYR A 279 -5.15 2.45 38.08
N ASN A 280 -6.29 2.57 37.39
CA ASN A 280 -7.28 3.61 37.61
C ASN A 280 -8.71 3.08 37.83
N GLY A 281 -8.85 1.76 38.11
CA GLY A 281 -10.13 1.07 38.29
C GLY A 281 -10.76 0.58 37.02
N TYR A 282 -10.21 0.92 35.85
CA TYR A 282 -10.72 0.54 34.54
C TYR A 282 -9.70 -0.29 33.77
N ILE A 283 -10.22 -1.07 32.84
CA ILE A 283 -9.44 -1.77 31.82
C ILE A 283 -9.66 -1.03 30.50
N ASP A 284 -8.59 -0.47 29.94
CA ASP A 284 -8.64 0.39 28.77
C ASP A 284 -8.08 -0.32 27.55
N ALA A 285 -8.95 -0.55 26.57
CA ALA A 285 -8.56 -1.01 25.23
C ALA A 285 -8.34 0.21 24.33
N GLY A 286 -7.22 0.23 23.60
CA GLY A 286 -6.92 1.27 22.60
C GLY A 286 -7.02 0.72 21.19
N ALA A 287 -7.58 1.48 20.25
CA ALA A 287 -7.54 1.20 18.83
C ALA A 287 -6.92 2.38 18.10
N VAL A 288 -5.71 2.20 17.56
CA VAL A 288 -4.99 3.24 16.81
C VAL A 288 -5.13 2.93 15.32
N LEU A 289 -6.08 3.60 14.66
CA LEU A 289 -6.45 3.32 13.28
C LEU A 289 -7.20 4.51 12.64
N ARG A 290 -7.22 4.56 11.31
CA ARG A 290 -8.12 5.48 10.59
C ARG A 290 -9.55 4.95 10.65
N VAL A 291 -10.53 5.81 10.90
CA VAL A 291 -11.93 5.39 10.83
C VAL A 291 -12.36 5.31 9.37
N ALA A 292 -12.28 4.10 8.82
CA ALA A 292 -12.54 3.79 7.42
C ALA A 292 -13.06 2.35 7.27
N PRO A 293 -13.83 2.01 6.21
CA PRO A 293 -14.42 0.68 6.02
C PRO A 293 -13.43 -0.48 6.10
N ILE A 294 -12.22 -0.31 5.56
CA ILE A 294 -11.17 -1.34 5.58
C ILE A 294 -10.69 -1.71 6.99
N LYS A 295 -10.89 -0.82 7.97
CA LYS A 295 -10.52 -1.04 9.38
C LYS A 295 -11.64 -1.71 10.19
N ASP A 296 -12.80 -1.87 9.60
CA ASP A 296 -13.97 -2.57 10.16
C ASP A 296 -14.26 -2.25 11.62
N VAL A 297 -14.34 -0.94 11.92
CA VAL A 297 -14.62 -0.44 13.27
C VAL A 297 -15.97 -0.95 13.77
N LYS A 298 -16.92 -1.24 12.89
CA LYS A 298 -18.24 -1.77 13.28
C LYS A 298 -18.14 -3.15 13.91
N THR A 299 -17.34 -4.07 13.35
CA THR A 299 -17.09 -5.39 13.98
C THR A 299 -16.44 -5.22 15.36
N MET A 300 -15.49 -4.29 15.50
CA MET A 300 -14.90 -3.95 16.80
C MET A 300 -15.94 -3.47 17.80
N LEU A 301 -16.82 -2.56 17.40
CA LEU A 301 -17.90 -2.03 18.26
C LEU A 301 -18.88 -3.11 18.69
N TYR A 302 -19.33 -3.98 17.80
CA TYR A 302 -20.19 -5.13 18.16
C TYR A 302 -19.51 -6.07 19.16
N ALA A 303 -18.26 -6.41 18.92
CA ALA A 303 -17.48 -7.26 19.81
C ALA A 303 -17.28 -6.62 21.19
N PHE A 304 -16.98 -5.32 21.19
CA PHE A 304 -16.78 -4.56 22.42
C PHE A 304 -18.07 -4.39 23.24
N ALA A 305 -19.22 -4.23 22.59
CA ALA A 305 -20.53 -4.18 23.24
C ALA A 305 -20.84 -5.46 24.01
N ASP A 306 -20.60 -6.64 23.40
CA ASP A 306 -20.74 -7.94 24.07
C ASP A 306 -19.73 -8.09 25.24
N ALA A 307 -18.45 -7.81 24.97
CA ALA A 307 -17.41 -7.90 26.01
C ALA A 307 -17.68 -6.98 27.21
N SER A 308 -18.23 -5.78 27.00
CA SER A 308 -18.57 -4.82 28.06
C SER A 308 -19.66 -5.32 29.00
N GLN A 309 -20.57 -6.17 28.53
CA GLN A 309 -21.60 -6.79 29.38
C GLN A 309 -20.97 -7.82 30.33
N ARG A 310 -19.88 -8.43 29.92
CA ARG A 310 -19.14 -9.46 30.68
C ARG A 310 -18.05 -8.87 31.57
N VAL A 311 -17.52 -7.68 31.22
CA VAL A 311 -16.47 -6.95 31.95
C VAL A 311 -16.92 -5.49 32.14
N PRO A 312 -17.63 -5.15 33.24
CA PRO A 312 -18.28 -3.84 33.41
C PRO A 312 -17.37 -2.62 33.48
N ASN A 313 -16.09 -2.80 33.84
CA ASN A 313 -15.10 -1.73 33.94
C ASN A 313 -14.22 -1.59 32.69
N LEU A 314 -14.66 -2.14 31.56
CA LEU A 314 -13.97 -2.05 30.27
C LEU A 314 -14.29 -0.73 29.56
N ARG A 315 -13.27 -0.08 28.97
CA ARG A 315 -13.41 1.14 28.15
C ARG A 315 -12.67 0.97 26.83
N LEU A 316 -13.17 1.59 25.76
CA LEU A 316 -12.56 1.59 24.44
C LEU A 316 -12.25 3.03 23.99
N TRP A 317 -11.03 3.23 23.53
CA TRP A 317 -10.51 4.47 22.99
C TRP A 317 -10.12 4.25 21.53
N ILE A 318 -10.81 4.94 20.60
CA ILE A 318 -10.55 4.85 19.15
C ILE A 318 -9.85 6.14 18.74
N ALA A 319 -8.61 6.00 18.28
CA ALA A 319 -7.72 7.11 17.94
C ALA A 319 -7.29 7.03 16.47
N GLY A 320 -7.47 8.12 15.76
CA GLY A 320 -7.08 8.29 14.37
C GLY A 320 -8.01 9.21 13.61
N PRO A 321 -7.60 9.64 12.40
CA PRO A 321 -8.41 10.51 11.57
C PRO A 321 -9.64 9.78 11.01
N THR A 322 -10.63 10.57 10.62
CA THR A 322 -11.80 10.12 9.86
C THR A 322 -11.50 10.33 8.38
N ASP A 323 -11.27 9.25 7.65
CA ASP A 323 -11.00 9.32 6.21
C ASP A 323 -12.29 9.22 5.39
N ASP A 324 -13.30 8.54 5.93
CA ASP A 324 -14.62 8.37 5.34
C ASP A 324 -15.69 8.91 6.32
N PRO A 325 -16.20 10.13 6.09
CA PRO A 325 -17.18 10.75 6.97
C PRO A 325 -18.49 9.96 7.08
N GLU A 326 -18.98 9.36 5.99
CA GLU A 326 -20.23 8.59 5.98
C GLU A 326 -20.06 7.33 6.85
N TYR A 327 -18.96 6.61 6.69
CA TYR A 327 -18.66 5.46 7.51
C TYR A 327 -18.47 5.81 8.99
N ALA A 328 -17.85 6.95 9.29
CA ALA A 328 -17.68 7.41 10.67
C ALA A 328 -19.02 7.75 11.32
N GLU A 329 -19.93 8.42 10.61
CA GLU A 329 -21.28 8.69 11.09
C GLU A 329 -22.04 7.39 11.39
N GLU A 330 -21.90 6.36 10.55
CA GLU A 330 -22.46 5.03 10.81
C GLU A 330 -21.86 4.38 12.07
N CYS A 331 -20.55 4.56 12.33
CA CYS A 331 -19.92 4.09 13.57
C CYS A 331 -20.43 4.83 14.80
N PHE A 332 -20.59 6.16 14.73
CA PHE A 332 -21.13 6.95 15.84
C PHE A 332 -22.59 6.56 16.11
N ALA A 333 -23.42 6.44 15.07
CA ALA A 333 -24.80 6.00 15.20
C ALA A 333 -24.90 4.59 15.82
N LEU A 334 -23.96 3.68 15.50
CA LEU A 334 -23.91 2.35 16.10
C LEU A 334 -23.59 2.40 17.60
N VAL A 335 -22.67 3.27 18.05
CA VAL A 335 -22.37 3.48 19.48
C VAL A 335 -23.61 3.95 20.22
N ASP A 336 -24.36 4.91 19.64
CA ASP A 336 -25.60 5.40 20.23
C ASP A 336 -26.71 4.33 20.27
N GLN A 337 -26.87 3.58 19.18
CA GLN A 337 -27.84 2.48 19.06
C GLN A 337 -27.58 1.36 20.09
N LEU A 338 -26.34 1.04 20.33
CA LEU A 338 -25.92 0.04 21.33
C LEU A 338 -25.80 0.62 22.73
N GLN A 339 -26.10 1.91 22.93
CA GLN A 339 -26.04 2.63 24.19
C GLN A 339 -24.69 2.53 24.94
N MET A 340 -23.57 2.53 24.17
CA MET A 340 -22.23 2.34 24.71
C MET A 340 -21.67 3.66 25.28
N LYS A 341 -21.69 3.80 26.61
CA LYS A 341 -21.14 4.98 27.31
C LYS A 341 -19.65 4.92 27.58
N ASN A 342 -19.04 3.80 27.29
CA ASN A 342 -17.63 3.46 27.56
C ASN A 342 -16.76 3.39 26.31
N VAL A 343 -17.21 3.99 25.20
CA VAL A 343 -16.47 4.16 23.96
C VAL A 343 -16.22 5.64 23.71
N THR A 344 -14.98 5.99 23.37
CA THR A 344 -14.57 7.36 23.07
C THR A 344 -13.77 7.42 21.79
N PHE A 345 -14.18 8.26 20.85
CA PHE A 345 -13.40 8.60 19.66
C PHE A 345 -12.54 9.84 19.97
N LEU A 346 -11.22 9.69 19.85
CA LEU A 346 -10.23 10.72 20.17
C LEU A 346 -9.86 11.62 18.99
N GLY A 347 -10.20 11.20 17.76
CA GLY A 347 -9.66 11.84 16.55
C GLY A 347 -8.14 11.63 16.41
N THR A 348 -7.48 12.52 15.70
CA THR A 348 -6.01 12.44 15.49
C THR A 348 -5.28 12.85 16.75
N ILE A 349 -4.42 11.97 17.26
CA ILE A 349 -3.64 12.15 18.48
C ILE A 349 -2.14 11.88 18.26
N ASN A 350 -1.32 12.30 19.22
CA ASN A 350 0.02 11.74 19.34
C ASN A 350 -0.08 10.38 20.07
N VAL A 351 0.21 9.30 19.38
CA VAL A 351 -0.01 7.92 19.86
C VAL A 351 0.72 7.65 21.19
N THR A 352 1.94 8.14 21.36
CA THR A 352 2.74 7.89 22.58
C THR A 352 2.12 8.53 23.83
N ASP A 353 1.39 9.63 23.68
CA ASP A 353 0.78 10.32 24.84
C ASP A 353 -0.42 9.54 25.43
N TYR A 354 -1.07 8.76 24.59
CA TYR A 354 -2.24 7.95 24.96
C TYR A 354 -1.92 6.48 25.21
N MET A 355 -0.88 5.95 24.56
CA MET A 355 -0.49 4.54 24.72
C MET A 355 -0.23 4.16 26.18
N LYS A 356 0.24 5.10 27.02
CA LYS A 356 0.44 4.92 28.46
C LYS A 356 -0.84 4.58 29.23
N ASP A 357 -2.01 4.94 28.69
CA ASP A 357 -3.31 4.76 29.33
C ASP A 357 -4.00 3.46 28.91
N PHE A 358 -3.45 2.70 27.94
CA PHE A 358 -4.03 1.44 27.47
C PHE A 358 -3.44 0.22 28.20
N ASP A 359 -4.29 -0.77 28.47
CA ASP A 359 -3.89 -2.09 28.95
C ASP A 359 -3.50 -3.01 27.80
N PHE A 360 -4.20 -2.87 26.66
CA PHE A 360 -3.97 -3.63 25.42
C PHE A 360 -4.53 -2.84 24.23
N THR A 361 -4.20 -3.28 23.04
CA THR A 361 -4.73 -2.66 21.82
C THR A 361 -5.55 -3.62 20.97
N MET A 362 -6.31 -3.07 20.03
CA MET A 362 -7.22 -3.78 19.14
C MET A 362 -7.02 -3.30 17.70
N LEU A 363 -7.13 -4.23 16.74
CA LEU A 363 -7.10 -3.92 15.30
C LEU A 363 -8.06 -4.86 14.56
N SER A 364 -9.17 -4.35 14.04
CA SER A 364 -10.26 -5.14 13.43
C SER A 364 -10.22 -5.18 11.90
N SER A 365 -9.13 -4.79 11.30
CA SER A 365 -9.00 -4.61 9.84
C SER A 365 -9.43 -5.83 9.04
N ILE A 366 -10.01 -5.59 7.86
CA ILE A 366 -10.34 -6.63 6.88
C ILE A 366 -9.09 -7.01 6.06
N SER A 367 -8.18 -6.06 5.87
CA SER A 367 -6.92 -6.27 5.14
C SER A 367 -5.80 -5.42 5.74
N GLU A 368 -4.64 -6.02 5.87
CA GLU A 368 -3.38 -5.38 6.28
C GLU A 368 -2.21 -6.05 5.54
N GLY A 369 -1.09 -5.31 5.43
CA GLY A 369 0.19 -5.92 5.14
C GLY A 369 0.91 -6.27 6.45
N MET A 370 1.73 -5.35 6.94
CA MET A 370 2.35 -5.38 8.27
C MET A 370 1.96 -4.12 9.04
N PRO A 371 0.98 -4.19 9.96
CA PRO A 371 0.42 -3.02 10.62
C PRO A 371 1.40 -2.42 11.64
N LEU A 372 1.85 -1.19 11.40
CA LEU A 372 2.72 -0.46 12.33
C LEU A 372 2.08 -0.29 13.71
N ALA A 373 0.75 -0.10 13.79
CA ALA A 373 0.04 0.03 15.05
C ALA A 373 0.20 -1.17 15.98
N VAL A 374 0.34 -2.40 15.43
CA VAL A 374 0.63 -3.60 16.22
C VAL A 374 2.07 -3.57 16.75
N LEU A 375 3.04 -3.22 15.89
CA LEU A 375 4.45 -3.09 16.31
C LEU A 375 4.63 -1.99 17.37
N GLU A 376 3.98 -0.85 17.21
CA GLU A 376 3.99 0.27 18.16
C GLU A 376 3.38 -0.13 19.50
N SER A 377 2.28 -0.91 19.47
CA SER A 377 1.65 -1.48 20.65
C SER A 377 2.61 -2.39 21.40
N PHE A 378 3.23 -3.34 20.70
CA PHE A 378 4.18 -4.29 21.30
C PHE A 378 5.40 -3.58 21.89
N ALA A 379 6.02 -2.66 21.16
CA ALA A 379 7.16 -1.89 21.65
C ALA A 379 6.82 -1.11 22.93
N SER A 380 5.57 -0.63 23.04
CA SER A 380 5.07 0.06 24.24
C SER A 380 4.68 -0.90 25.39
N GLY A 381 4.89 -2.21 25.24
CA GLY A 381 4.50 -3.21 26.23
C GLY A 381 2.99 -3.38 26.35
N ARG A 382 2.24 -3.25 25.23
CA ARG A 382 0.80 -3.52 25.17
C ARG A 382 0.56 -4.68 24.21
N PRO A 383 -0.02 -5.80 24.70
CA PRO A 383 -0.42 -6.88 23.81
C PRO A 383 -1.54 -6.42 22.89
N CYS A 384 -1.73 -7.08 21.75
CA CYS A 384 -2.71 -6.67 20.77
C CYS A 384 -3.70 -7.80 20.45
N ILE A 385 -4.92 -7.42 20.08
CA ILE A 385 -5.92 -8.32 19.50
C ILE A 385 -6.16 -7.87 18.05
N PRO A 386 -5.32 -8.29 17.07
CA PRO A 386 -5.58 -8.03 15.66
C PRO A 386 -6.48 -9.12 15.06
N THR A 387 -7.11 -8.79 13.93
CA THR A 387 -7.68 -9.77 13.01
C THR A 387 -6.58 -10.52 12.26
N ASP A 388 -6.89 -11.74 11.83
CA ASP A 388 -5.99 -12.65 11.09
C ASP A 388 -5.87 -12.24 9.62
N VAL A 389 -5.20 -11.14 9.39
CA VAL A 389 -4.96 -10.55 8.06
C VAL A 389 -3.49 -10.15 7.92
N GLY A 390 -2.96 -10.24 6.71
CA GLY A 390 -1.54 -9.96 6.45
C GLY A 390 -0.63 -10.84 7.31
N CYS A 391 0.34 -10.23 7.98
CA CYS A 391 1.24 -10.93 8.90
C CYS A 391 0.78 -10.90 10.37
N CYS A 392 -0.44 -10.48 10.69
CA CYS A 392 -0.89 -10.31 12.07
C CYS A 392 -0.73 -11.58 12.90
N ARG A 393 -1.05 -12.76 12.34
CA ARG A 393 -0.87 -14.04 13.04
C ARG A 393 0.60 -14.31 13.36
N GLU A 394 1.50 -14.06 12.40
CA GLU A 394 2.95 -14.22 12.62
C GLU A 394 3.43 -13.28 13.72
N LEU A 395 3.01 -12.00 13.70
CA LEU A 395 3.35 -11.01 14.73
C LEU A 395 2.89 -11.45 16.13
N ILE A 396 1.73 -12.10 16.25
CA ILE A 396 1.22 -12.61 17.52
C ILE A 396 1.97 -13.85 17.99
N THR A 397 2.30 -14.78 17.08
CA THR A 397 2.80 -16.10 17.45
C THR A 397 4.31 -16.24 17.33
N LYS A 398 4.85 -16.08 16.12
CA LYS A 398 6.26 -16.34 15.81
C LYS A 398 6.61 -15.75 14.44
N VAL A 399 7.67 -14.94 14.37
CA VAL A 399 8.13 -14.27 13.14
C VAL A 399 9.40 -14.87 12.52
N ALA A 400 10.16 -15.67 13.29
CA ALA A 400 11.38 -16.33 12.85
C ALA A 400 11.61 -17.62 13.62
N ASP A 401 12.48 -18.50 13.13
CA ASP A 401 12.74 -19.80 13.76
C ASP A 401 13.32 -19.69 15.19
N ASP A 402 14.08 -18.62 15.44
CA ASP A 402 14.67 -18.32 16.75
C ASP A 402 13.79 -17.40 17.63
N ASP A 403 12.54 -17.15 17.24
CA ASP A 403 11.53 -16.45 18.04
C ASP A 403 10.86 -17.44 19.02
N ASN A 404 11.29 -17.40 20.27
CA ASN A 404 10.79 -18.24 21.35
C ASN A 404 10.15 -17.39 22.46
N PHE A 405 9.69 -16.16 22.18
CA PHE A 405 9.13 -15.25 23.19
C PHE A 405 7.72 -15.65 23.63
N GLY A 406 7.00 -16.42 22.83
CA GLY A 406 5.60 -16.80 23.10
C GLY A 406 4.58 -15.89 22.41
N GLU A 407 3.32 -16.05 22.77
CA GLU A 407 2.22 -15.27 22.18
C GLU A 407 2.25 -13.82 22.68
N ALA A 408 2.07 -12.86 21.78
CA ALA A 408 2.01 -11.42 22.08
C ALA A 408 0.57 -10.86 22.09
N GLY A 409 -0.44 -11.73 22.05
CA GLY A 409 -1.85 -11.36 22.03
C GLY A 409 -2.76 -12.47 21.55
N TYR A 410 -3.93 -12.11 21.05
CA TYR A 410 -4.89 -13.04 20.44
C TYR A 410 -5.15 -12.63 19.00
N CYS A 411 -5.04 -13.55 18.04
CA CYS A 411 -5.38 -13.30 16.64
C CYS A 411 -6.74 -13.93 16.33
N VAL A 412 -7.69 -13.14 15.82
CA VAL A 412 -9.08 -13.57 15.59
C VAL A 412 -9.46 -13.45 14.10
N PRO A 413 -10.38 -14.28 13.58
CA PRO A 413 -10.85 -14.13 12.21
C PRO A 413 -11.45 -12.75 11.96
N PRO A 414 -11.24 -12.12 10.79
CA PRO A 414 -11.88 -10.86 10.44
C PRO A 414 -13.40 -11.02 10.33
N MET A 415 -14.14 -9.93 10.58
CA MET A 415 -15.60 -9.87 10.48
C MET A 415 -16.34 -10.89 11.39
N TYR A 416 -15.72 -11.30 12.51
CA TYR A 416 -16.29 -12.28 13.43
C TYR A 416 -16.39 -11.73 14.88
N PRO A 417 -17.42 -10.91 15.19
CA PRO A 417 -17.50 -10.17 16.45
C PRO A 417 -17.57 -11.08 17.70
N ALA A 418 -18.15 -12.28 17.63
CA ALA A 418 -18.28 -13.16 18.78
C ALA A 418 -16.90 -13.67 19.28
N LEU A 419 -16.05 -14.18 18.40
CA LEU A 419 -14.69 -14.61 18.79
C LEU A 419 -13.83 -13.41 19.22
N TYR A 420 -14.06 -12.26 18.62
CA TYR A 420 -13.38 -11.04 19.02
C TYR A 420 -13.78 -10.61 20.44
N ALA A 421 -15.08 -10.68 20.79
CA ALA A 421 -15.56 -10.43 22.14
C ALA A 421 -14.92 -11.39 23.16
N ASP A 422 -14.83 -12.67 22.85
CA ASP A 422 -14.15 -13.66 23.72
C ASP A 422 -12.66 -13.31 23.93
N ALA A 423 -11.96 -12.91 22.87
CA ALA A 423 -10.58 -12.48 22.98
C ALA A 423 -10.42 -11.22 23.85
N ILE A 424 -11.34 -10.24 23.74
CA ILE A 424 -11.36 -9.03 24.57
C ILE A 424 -11.56 -9.43 26.04
N VAL A 425 -12.53 -10.29 26.35
CA VAL A 425 -12.79 -10.74 27.73
C VAL A 425 -11.58 -11.47 28.31
N ASN A 426 -10.97 -12.37 27.55
CA ASN A 426 -9.77 -13.08 27.99
C ASN A 426 -8.61 -12.11 28.25
N MET A 427 -8.38 -11.17 27.34
CA MET A 427 -7.34 -10.14 27.50
C MET A 427 -7.59 -9.25 28.72
N ALA A 428 -8.83 -8.91 28.97
CA ALA A 428 -9.23 -8.05 30.09
C ALA A 428 -9.12 -8.76 31.45
N THR A 429 -9.44 -10.06 31.52
CA THR A 429 -9.55 -10.79 32.81
C THR A 429 -8.32 -11.58 33.20
N MET A 430 -7.47 -12.00 32.24
CA MET A 430 -6.28 -12.80 32.50
C MET A 430 -5.03 -11.93 32.67
N ASN A 431 -4.92 -11.23 33.80
CA ASN A 431 -3.86 -10.23 34.02
C ASN A 431 -2.43 -10.81 33.86
N GLU A 432 -2.15 -11.99 34.43
CA GLU A 432 -0.83 -12.62 34.34
C GLU A 432 -0.49 -12.98 32.88
N LYS A 433 -1.44 -13.58 32.15
CA LYS A 433 -1.25 -13.91 30.74
C LYS A 433 -1.05 -12.64 29.89
N ARG A 434 -1.82 -11.58 30.16
CA ARG A 434 -1.67 -10.27 29.50
C ARG A 434 -0.27 -9.69 29.72
N TYR A 435 0.27 -9.81 30.92
CA TYR A 435 1.63 -9.36 31.24
C TYR A 435 2.68 -10.15 30.41
N HIS A 436 2.59 -11.47 30.36
CA HIS A 436 3.51 -12.28 29.56
C HIS A 436 3.41 -11.99 28.06
N MET A 437 2.19 -11.74 27.55
CA MET A 437 1.99 -11.33 26.16
C MET A 437 2.63 -9.97 25.87
N ALA A 438 2.57 -9.02 26.80
CA ALA A 438 3.21 -7.71 26.67
C ALA A 438 4.73 -7.84 26.57
N GLU A 439 5.36 -8.65 27.42
CA GLU A 439 6.81 -8.91 27.41
C GLU A 439 7.22 -9.63 26.10
N ALA A 440 6.45 -10.62 25.66
CA ALA A 440 6.70 -11.34 24.41
C ALA A 440 6.68 -10.39 23.19
N GLY A 441 5.66 -9.53 23.10
CA GLY A 441 5.54 -8.54 22.03
C GLY A 441 6.69 -7.55 22.03
N LYS A 442 7.05 -7.02 23.21
CA LYS A 442 8.14 -6.07 23.36
C LYS A 442 9.48 -6.66 22.93
N ALA A 443 9.82 -7.85 23.41
CA ALA A 443 11.04 -8.55 23.03
C ALA A 443 11.11 -8.87 21.54
N ARG A 444 9.98 -9.24 20.94
CA ARG A 444 9.87 -9.52 19.49
C ARG A 444 10.17 -8.30 18.66
N VAL A 445 9.60 -7.13 19.01
CA VAL A 445 9.87 -5.88 18.27
C VAL A 445 11.32 -5.43 18.47
N GLU A 446 11.83 -5.51 19.69
CA GLU A 446 13.22 -5.16 19.99
C GLU A 446 14.21 -5.96 19.13
N LYS A 447 13.96 -7.24 18.92
CA LYS A 447 14.86 -8.13 18.19
C LYS A 447 14.70 -8.05 16.66
N TYR A 448 13.49 -7.87 16.13
CA TYR A 448 13.22 -8.10 14.71
C TYR A 448 12.68 -6.89 13.95
N PHE A 449 12.21 -5.84 14.66
CA PHE A 449 11.46 -4.75 14.02
C PHE A 449 11.96 -3.35 14.39
N ARG A 450 13.26 -3.21 14.61
CA ARG A 450 13.86 -1.88 14.83
C ARG A 450 13.98 -1.14 13.50
N HIS A 451 13.72 0.16 13.53
CA HIS A 451 13.83 1.01 12.35
C HIS A 451 15.24 1.03 11.77
N GLU A 452 16.25 1.06 12.63
CA GLU A 452 17.66 1.10 12.24
C GLU A 452 18.07 -0.15 11.47
N ASP A 453 17.60 -1.33 11.88
CA ASP A 453 17.89 -2.61 11.21
C ASP A 453 17.21 -2.68 9.84
N MET A 454 15.97 -2.20 9.74
CA MET A 454 15.28 -2.08 8.46
C MET A 454 16.04 -1.15 7.50
N ILE A 455 16.47 0.03 7.97
CA ILE A 455 17.24 0.98 7.16
C ILE A 455 18.57 0.37 6.71
N LYS A 456 19.30 -0.28 7.62
CA LYS A 456 20.55 -0.98 7.28
C LYS A 456 20.30 -2.02 6.19
N ARG A 457 19.24 -2.81 6.28
CA ARG A 457 18.91 -3.81 5.27
C ARG A 457 18.60 -3.18 3.91
N TYR A 458 17.91 -2.04 3.87
CA TYR A 458 17.66 -1.33 2.60
C TYR A 458 18.93 -0.71 2.00
N LEU A 459 19.89 -0.27 2.81
CA LEU A 459 21.19 0.16 2.30
C LEU A 459 21.93 -1.00 1.61
N GLU A 460 21.94 -2.18 2.23
CA GLU A 460 22.49 -3.40 1.65
C GLU A 460 21.75 -3.79 0.35
N VAL A 461 20.42 -3.63 0.31
CA VAL A 461 19.60 -3.88 -0.88
C VAL A 461 20.01 -2.99 -2.06
N TYR A 462 20.29 -1.71 -1.84
CA TYR A 462 20.77 -0.87 -2.93
C TYR A 462 22.11 -1.35 -3.49
N ASP A 463 23.04 -1.76 -2.63
CA ASP A 463 24.33 -2.31 -3.07
C ASP A 463 24.13 -3.63 -3.84
N GLU A 464 23.26 -4.53 -3.37
CA GLU A 464 22.88 -5.78 -4.05
C GLU A 464 22.23 -5.51 -5.42
N VAL A 465 21.34 -4.51 -5.52
CA VAL A 465 20.66 -4.14 -6.77
C VAL A 465 21.67 -3.67 -7.82
N PHE A 466 22.64 -2.84 -7.43
CA PHE A 466 23.70 -2.42 -8.34
C PHE A 466 24.60 -3.58 -8.76
N ALA A 467 25.00 -4.45 -7.85
CA ALA A 467 25.83 -5.61 -8.14
C ALA A 467 25.14 -6.57 -9.13
N ARG A 468 23.87 -6.88 -8.92
CA ARG A 468 23.05 -7.73 -9.80
C ARG A 468 22.89 -7.10 -11.19
N TRP A 469 22.62 -5.77 -11.24
CA TRP A 469 22.47 -5.04 -12.50
C TRP A 469 23.76 -5.10 -13.35
N GLN A 470 24.92 -4.84 -12.74
CA GLN A 470 26.21 -4.90 -13.43
C GLN A 470 26.52 -6.32 -13.91
N GLY A 471 26.19 -7.34 -13.12
CA GLY A 471 26.35 -8.75 -13.49
C GLY A 471 25.51 -9.15 -14.71
N SER A 472 24.27 -8.65 -14.79
CA SER A 472 23.36 -8.91 -15.91
C SER A 472 23.74 -8.15 -17.20
N ALA A 473 24.40 -7.01 -17.08
CA ALA A 473 24.90 -6.24 -18.23
C ALA A 473 26.19 -6.84 -18.84
N SER A 474 26.84 -7.76 -18.12
CA SER A 474 28.08 -8.40 -18.50
C SER A 474 27.89 -9.82 -19.06
N ALA A 475 26.66 -10.36 -18.93
CA ALA A 475 26.25 -11.69 -19.43
C ALA A 475 25.46 -11.55 -20.74
#